data_75feaf49f8b95b157415407748595173
#
_entry.id   75feaf49f8b95b157415407748595173
#
_cell.length_a   1.000
_cell.length_b   1.000
_cell.length_c   1.000
_cell.angle_alpha   90.00
_cell.angle_beta   90.00
_cell.angle_gamma   90.00
#
_symmetry.space_group_name_H-M   'P 1'
#
loop_
_entity.id
_entity.type
_entity.pdbx_description
1 polymer ?
#
loop_
_entity_poly.entity_id
_entity_poly.type
_entity_poly.pdbx_seq_one_letter_code
_entity_poly.pdbx_strand_id
1 'polypeptide(L)'
;RHLFLSKKARHTFSGYAMSQLKKIESHRRWLLHPPSAPPCRADFGLPERTVIPADQLAAAMAMMMRKVADWENTLPTFGVDCADEASTIAMRDRIVETLTEIHAATTDERVLAAGRVLGFDDNFLDLLDRERRYEQKRREWDSFKAWKATRNEARSELECKYGYDTKHGMHLVRLMR
;
A
#
# COMPACT_ATOMS: atom_id res chain seq x y z
N ARG A 1 16.59 -36.26 -0.54
CA ARG A 1 16.56 -34.80 -0.40
C ARG A 1 15.24 -34.16 -0.84
N HIS A 2 14.41 -34.81 -1.67
CA HIS A 2 13.13 -34.24 -2.16
C HIS A 2 11.93 -34.40 -1.18
N LEU A 3 12.07 -35.18 -0.12
CA LEU A 3 10.97 -35.50 0.82
C LEU A 3 10.51 -34.38 1.73
N PHE A 4 11.28 -33.29 1.88
CA PHE A 4 10.98 -32.22 2.85
C PHE A 4 10.65 -30.84 2.23
N LEU A 5 10.66 -30.70 0.90
CA LEU A 5 10.34 -29.45 0.22
C LEU A 5 8.89 -29.45 -0.27
N SER A 6 7.95 -29.17 0.62
CA SER A 6 6.57 -28.94 0.20
C SER A 6 6.44 -27.60 -0.56
N LYS A 7 5.53 -27.51 -1.54
CA LYS A 7 5.19 -26.24 -2.22
C LYS A 7 4.81 -25.13 -1.23
N LYS A 8 4.18 -25.51 -0.10
CA LYS A 8 3.81 -24.60 0.99
C LYS A 8 5.05 -23.98 1.67
N ALA A 9 6.11 -24.76 1.88
CA ALA A 9 7.36 -24.24 2.44
C ALA A 9 7.96 -23.14 1.56
N ARG A 10 8.00 -23.33 0.24
CA ARG A 10 8.47 -22.32 -0.71
C ARG A 10 7.75 -20.97 -0.56
N HIS A 11 6.43 -20.98 -0.49
CA HIS A 11 5.64 -19.76 -0.32
C HIS A 11 5.89 -19.10 1.05
N THR A 12 6.00 -19.88 2.10
CA THR A 12 6.27 -19.37 3.46
C THR A 12 7.65 -18.72 3.53
N PHE A 13 8.68 -19.39 3.01
CA PHE A 13 10.04 -18.86 3.01
C PHE A 13 10.21 -17.64 2.12
N SER A 14 9.62 -17.62 0.92
CA SER A 14 9.66 -16.45 0.05
C SER A 14 8.93 -15.25 0.67
N GLY A 15 7.76 -15.46 1.28
CA GLY A 15 7.03 -14.41 1.99
C GLY A 15 7.84 -13.84 3.16
N TYR A 16 8.50 -14.69 3.95
CA TYR A 16 9.37 -14.24 5.02
C TYR A 16 10.60 -13.47 4.49
N ALA A 17 11.26 -13.97 3.44
CA ALA A 17 12.38 -13.28 2.79
C ALA A 17 11.99 -11.88 2.30
N MET A 18 10.84 -11.75 1.62
CA MET A 18 10.30 -10.48 1.18
C MET A 18 10.00 -9.53 2.34
N SER A 19 9.50 -10.05 3.47
CA SER A 19 9.28 -9.23 4.67
C SER A 19 10.59 -8.70 5.27
N GLN A 20 11.65 -9.51 5.25
CA GLN A 20 12.98 -9.06 5.70
C GLN A 20 13.56 -7.98 4.77
N LEU A 21 13.41 -8.17 3.45
CA LEU A 21 13.86 -7.18 2.46
C LEU A 21 13.16 -5.83 2.66
N LYS A 22 11.83 -5.81 2.80
CA LYS A 22 11.07 -4.60 3.11
C LYS A 22 11.55 -3.89 4.38
N LYS A 23 11.90 -4.66 5.43
CA LYS A 23 12.48 -4.09 6.66
C LYS A 23 13.85 -3.47 6.40
N ILE A 24 14.72 -4.13 5.64
CA ILE A 24 16.04 -3.61 5.27
C ILE A 24 15.88 -2.28 4.51
N GLU A 25 14.99 -2.20 3.53
CA GLU A 25 14.71 -0.99 2.76
C GLU A 25 14.18 0.15 3.62
N SER A 26 13.21 -0.14 4.51
CA SER A 26 12.64 0.86 5.43
C SER A 26 13.69 1.38 6.41
N HIS A 27 14.48 0.47 7.02
CA HIS A 27 15.53 0.85 7.96
C HIS A 27 16.66 1.61 7.28
N ARG A 28 17.04 1.22 6.05
CA ARG A 28 18.02 1.95 5.24
C ARG A 28 17.58 3.39 4.98
N ARG A 29 16.31 3.60 4.64
CA ARG A 29 15.76 4.94 4.45
C ARG A 29 15.86 5.77 5.73
N TRP A 30 15.54 5.19 6.89
CA TRP A 30 15.66 5.88 8.18
C TRP A 30 17.11 6.13 8.61
N LEU A 31 18.06 5.29 8.18
CA LEU A 31 19.49 5.53 8.40
C LEU A 31 20.02 6.70 7.58
N LEU A 32 19.61 6.78 6.31
CA LEU A 32 20.09 7.80 5.37
C LEU A 32 19.34 9.13 5.50
N HIS A 33 18.04 9.06 5.74
CA HIS A 33 17.10 10.19 5.78
C HIS A 33 16.17 10.05 6.99
N PRO A 34 16.67 10.21 8.22
CA PRO A 34 15.85 10.11 9.41
C PRO A 34 14.80 11.24 9.43
N PRO A 35 13.54 10.94 9.74
CA PRO A 35 12.55 11.98 9.95
C PRO A 35 12.99 12.88 11.12
N SER A 36 12.93 14.21 10.93
CA SER A 36 13.37 15.20 11.91
C SER A 36 12.31 15.52 12.97
N ALA A 37 11.04 15.45 12.59
CA ALA A 37 9.91 15.82 13.43
C ALA A 37 8.68 14.95 13.15
N PRO A 38 7.74 14.83 14.10
CA PRO A 38 6.46 14.20 13.84
C PRO A 38 5.68 15.00 12.78
N PRO A 39 4.90 14.33 11.91
CA PRO A 39 4.08 15.02 10.93
C PRO A 39 3.01 15.86 11.63
N CYS A 40 2.81 17.08 11.15
CA CYS A 40 1.79 17.99 11.61
C CYS A 40 0.58 17.94 10.67
N ARG A 41 -0.64 18.07 11.19
CA ARG A 41 -1.86 18.13 10.37
C ARG A 41 -1.85 19.28 9.38
N ALA A 42 -1.27 20.41 9.78
CA ALA A 42 -1.11 21.59 8.93
C ALA A 42 -0.27 21.32 7.66
N ASP A 43 0.72 20.41 7.73
CA ASP A 43 1.55 20.03 6.57
C ASP A 43 0.73 19.38 5.44
N PHE A 44 -0.45 18.86 5.78
CA PHE A 44 -1.41 18.24 4.87
C PHE A 44 -2.62 19.14 4.56
N GLY A 45 -2.59 20.41 4.99
CA GLY A 45 -3.73 21.32 4.85
C GLY A 45 -4.97 20.88 5.64
N LEU A 46 -4.78 20.12 6.71
CA LEU A 46 -5.84 19.64 7.60
C LEU A 46 -6.02 20.58 8.79
N PRO A 47 -7.26 20.78 9.29
CA PRO A 47 -7.49 21.51 10.51
C PRO A 47 -6.89 20.78 11.73
N GLU A 48 -6.63 21.51 12.81
CA GLU A 48 -6.04 20.93 14.03
C GLU A 48 -6.83 19.76 14.59
N ARG A 49 -8.16 19.86 14.54
CA ARG A 49 -9.06 18.78 14.98
C ARG A 49 -9.44 17.89 13.81
N THR A 50 -9.53 16.59 14.07
CA THR A 50 -10.04 15.62 13.11
C THR A 50 -11.48 15.96 12.73
N VAL A 51 -11.72 16.16 11.44
CA VAL A 51 -13.06 16.45 10.89
C VAL A 51 -13.83 15.16 10.64
N ILE A 52 -13.14 14.12 10.18
CA ILE A 52 -13.73 12.81 9.91
C ILE A 52 -13.32 11.86 11.05
N PRO A 53 -14.25 11.28 11.81
CA PRO A 53 -13.95 10.25 12.80
C PRO A 53 -13.19 9.08 12.15
N ALA A 54 -12.27 8.46 12.89
CA ALA A 54 -11.40 7.43 12.36
C ALA A 54 -12.14 6.18 11.87
N ASP A 55 -13.26 5.83 12.49
CA ASP A 55 -14.15 4.76 12.08
C ASP A 55 -14.86 5.05 10.76
N GLN A 56 -15.32 6.30 10.56
CA GLN A 56 -15.93 6.75 9.31
C GLN A 56 -14.91 6.80 8.17
N LEU A 57 -13.69 7.29 8.46
CA LEU A 57 -12.58 7.27 7.52
C LEU A 57 -12.27 5.83 7.07
N ALA A 58 -12.16 4.90 8.04
CA ALA A 58 -11.90 3.50 7.76
C ALA A 58 -13.05 2.86 6.96
N ALA A 59 -14.30 3.18 7.29
CA ALA A 59 -15.47 2.67 6.58
C ALA A 59 -15.51 3.16 5.12
N ALA A 60 -15.30 4.46 4.88
CA ALA A 60 -15.25 5.02 3.54
C ALA A 60 -14.13 4.40 2.70
N MET A 61 -12.92 4.27 3.28
CA MET A 61 -11.81 3.61 2.62
C MET A 61 -12.10 2.14 2.30
N ALA A 62 -12.72 1.39 3.22
CA ALA A 62 -13.10 0.00 2.99
C ALA A 62 -14.13 -0.14 1.87
N MET A 63 -15.10 0.76 1.77
CA MET A 63 -16.07 0.78 0.67
C MET A 63 -15.40 1.01 -0.68
N MET A 64 -14.51 2.01 -0.78
CA MET A 64 -13.78 2.30 -2.01
C MET A 64 -12.85 1.14 -2.41
N MET A 65 -12.11 0.56 -1.47
CA MET A 65 -11.24 -0.59 -1.73
C MET A 65 -12.03 -1.83 -2.18
N ARG A 66 -13.21 -2.07 -1.59
CA ARG A 66 -14.12 -3.14 -2.05
C ARG A 66 -14.55 -2.89 -3.49
N LYS A 67 -14.89 -1.65 -3.84
CA LYS A 67 -15.29 -1.31 -5.22
C LYS A 67 -14.15 -1.53 -6.21
N VAL A 68 -12.91 -1.19 -5.85
CA VAL A 68 -11.72 -1.51 -6.65
C VAL A 68 -11.55 -3.02 -6.83
N ALA A 69 -11.70 -3.80 -5.75
CA ALA A 69 -11.62 -5.26 -5.82
C ALA A 69 -12.73 -5.87 -6.68
N ASP A 70 -13.95 -5.32 -6.62
CA ASP A 70 -15.06 -5.73 -7.50
C ASP A 70 -14.70 -5.50 -8.97
N TRP A 71 -14.10 -4.37 -9.32
CA TRP A 71 -13.63 -4.11 -10.68
C TRP A 71 -12.56 -5.12 -11.11
N GLU A 72 -11.55 -5.36 -10.27
CA GLU A 72 -10.49 -6.32 -10.57
C GLU A 72 -11.02 -7.75 -10.77
N ASN A 73 -12.04 -8.16 -10.02
CA ASN A 73 -12.66 -9.47 -10.13
C ASN A 73 -13.62 -9.58 -11.32
N THR A 74 -14.25 -8.49 -11.73
CA THR A 74 -15.23 -8.48 -12.82
C THR A 74 -14.57 -8.43 -14.20
N LEU A 75 -13.37 -7.87 -14.30
CA LEU A 75 -12.58 -7.75 -15.54
C LEU A 75 -12.48 -9.05 -16.36
N PRO A 76 -12.16 -10.22 -15.76
CA PRO A 76 -12.01 -11.47 -16.53
C PRO A 76 -13.33 -12.10 -16.99
N THR A 77 -14.47 -11.70 -16.39
CA THR A 77 -15.76 -12.39 -16.55
C THR A 77 -16.80 -11.55 -17.28
N PHE A 78 -16.42 -10.37 -17.82
CA PHE A 78 -17.38 -9.47 -18.43
C PHE A 78 -17.90 -10.02 -19.77
N GLY A 79 -19.07 -10.63 -19.73
CA GLY A 79 -19.88 -10.95 -20.90
C GLY A 79 -20.91 -9.83 -21.12
N VAL A 80 -20.81 -9.10 -22.23
CA VAL A 80 -21.85 -8.15 -22.64
C VAL A 80 -22.72 -8.84 -23.68
N ASP A 81 -24.00 -8.98 -23.37
CA ASP A 81 -25.00 -9.50 -24.29
C ASP A 81 -25.89 -8.31 -24.72
N CYS A 82 -25.68 -7.82 -25.93
CA CYS A 82 -26.47 -6.74 -26.52
C CYS A 82 -27.37 -7.29 -27.62
N ALA A 83 -28.38 -6.49 -28.00
CA ALA A 83 -29.41 -6.88 -28.98
C ALA A 83 -28.83 -7.13 -30.38
N ASP A 84 -27.65 -6.61 -30.71
CA ASP A 84 -26.94 -6.83 -31.97
C ASP A 84 -25.42 -6.95 -31.76
N GLU A 85 -24.77 -7.61 -32.72
CA GLU A 85 -23.35 -7.91 -32.64
C GLU A 85 -22.46 -6.65 -32.69
N ALA A 86 -22.85 -5.63 -33.45
CA ALA A 86 -22.08 -4.38 -33.57
C ALA A 86 -22.13 -3.57 -32.27
N SER A 87 -23.30 -3.49 -31.62
CA SER A 87 -23.47 -2.85 -30.32
C SER A 87 -22.71 -3.61 -29.23
N THR A 88 -22.69 -4.94 -29.28
CA THR A 88 -21.93 -5.80 -28.37
C THR A 88 -20.42 -5.52 -28.48
N ILE A 89 -19.89 -5.44 -29.69
CA ILE A 89 -18.46 -5.15 -29.96
C ILE A 89 -18.12 -3.75 -29.46
N ALA A 90 -18.89 -2.71 -29.85
CA ALA A 90 -18.63 -1.33 -29.45
C ALA A 90 -18.67 -1.13 -27.92
N MET A 91 -19.63 -1.77 -27.24
CA MET A 91 -19.73 -1.73 -25.77
C MET A 91 -18.55 -2.44 -25.11
N ARG A 92 -18.20 -3.61 -25.63
CA ARG A 92 -17.05 -4.39 -25.15
C ARG A 92 -15.76 -3.61 -25.26
N ASP A 93 -15.49 -2.99 -26.44
CA ASP A 93 -14.28 -2.20 -26.67
C ASP A 93 -14.20 -1.01 -25.72
N ARG A 94 -15.32 -0.30 -25.52
CA ARG A 94 -15.39 0.82 -24.56
C ARG A 94 -15.17 0.38 -23.11
N ILE A 95 -15.69 -0.77 -22.72
CA ILE A 95 -15.46 -1.35 -21.40
C ILE A 95 -13.99 -1.73 -21.26
N VAL A 96 -13.39 -2.41 -22.24
CA VAL A 96 -11.96 -2.80 -22.22
C VAL A 96 -11.08 -1.57 -22.16
N GLU A 97 -11.37 -0.51 -22.91
CA GLU A 97 -10.62 0.75 -22.87
C GLU A 97 -10.68 1.39 -21.47
N THR A 98 -11.89 1.58 -20.93
CA THR A 98 -12.11 2.13 -19.58
C THR A 98 -11.40 1.30 -18.50
N LEU A 99 -11.47 -0.02 -18.60
CA LEU A 99 -10.85 -0.92 -17.64
C LEU A 99 -9.32 -0.93 -17.77
N THR A 100 -8.80 -0.76 -18.98
CA THR A 100 -7.36 -0.63 -19.24
C THR A 100 -6.83 0.67 -18.62
N GLU A 101 -7.55 1.77 -18.77
CA GLU A 101 -7.22 3.04 -18.12
C GLU A 101 -7.24 2.92 -16.58
N ILE A 102 -8.27 2.29 -16.01
CA ILE A 102 -8.35 2.03 -14.57
C ILE A 102 -7.24 1.11 -14.10
N HIS A 103 -6.84 0.13 -14.91
CA HIS A 103 -5.76 -0.80 -14.57
C HIS A 103 -4.37 -0.16 -14.68
N ALA A 104 -4.19 0.79 -15.60
CA ALA A 104 -2.97 1.58 -15.73
C ALA A 104 -2.83 2.64 -14.62
N ALA A 105 -3.95 3.06 -14.01
CA ALA A 105 -3.96 4.02 -12.92
C ALA A 105 -3.27 3.47 -11.67
N THR A 106 -2.66 4.35 -10.90
CA THR A 106 -2.11 4.00 -9.58
C THR A 106 -3.23 3.52 -8.64
N THR A 107 -2.85 2.77 -7.59
CA THR A 107 -3.83 2.33 -6.57
C THR A 107 -4.60 3.51 -5.98
N ASP A 108 -3.95 4.65 -5.77
CA ASP A 108 -4.56 5.85 -5.21
C ASP A 108 -5.60 6.45 -6.17
N GLU A 109 -5.28 6.54 -7.46
CA GLU A 109 -6.21 7.03 -8.49
C GLU A 109 -7.44 6.12 -8.64
N ARG A 110 -7.24 4.81 -8.58
CA ARG A 110 -8.35 3.84 -8.59
C ARG A 110 -9.28 3.99 -7.39
N VAL A 111 -8.73 4.22 -6.21
CA VAL A 111 -9.51 4.45 -4.98
C VAL A 111 -10.34 5.73 -5.09
N LEU A 112 -9.77 6.82 -5.60
CA LEU A 112 -10.51 8.06 -5.81
C LEU A 112 -11.61 7.89 -6.86
N ALA A 113 -11.33 7.20 -7.97
CA ALA A 113 -12.34 6.88 -8.99
C ALA A 113 -13.49 6.04 -8.40
N ALA A 114 -13.18 5.06 -7.57
CA ALA A 114 -14.19 4.27 -6.86
C ALA A 114 -15.05 5.14 -5.93
N GLY A 115 -14.45 6.10 -5.25
CA GLY A 115 -15.17 7.06 -4.40
C GLY A 115 -16.18 7.90 -5.20
N ARG A 116 -15.79 8.40 -6.37
CA ARG A 116 -16.72 9.13 -7.27
C ARG A 116 -17.90 8.27 -7.73
N VAL A 117 -17.62 7.02 -8.10
CA VAL A 117 -18.68 6.06 -8.49
C VAL A 117 -19.62 5.75 -7.33
N LEU A 118 -19.13 5.76 -6.09
CA LEU A 118 -19.94 5.61 -4.88
C LEU A 118 -20.73 6.88 -4.51
N GLY A 119 -20.56 8.00 -5.25
CA GLY A 119 -21.27 9.24 -5.04
C GLY A 119 -20.63 10.18 -4.02
N PHE A 120 -19.37 9.97 -3.65
CA PHE A 120 -18.63 10.94 -2.83
C PHE A 120 -18.25 12.16 -3.66
N ASP A 121 -18.43 13.35 -3.10
CA ASP A 121 -18.01 14.58 -3.75
C ASP A 121 -16.49 14.77 -3.70
N ASP A 122 -15.96 15.57 -4.63
CA ASP A 122 -14.51 15.76 -4.76
C ASP A 122 -13.87 16.45 -3.53
N ASN A 123 -14.61 17.31 -2.81
CA ASN A 123 -14.08 17.94 -1.59
C ASN A 123 -13.94 16.92 -0.46
N PHE A 124 -14.90 16.00 -0.35
CA PHE A 124 -14.83 14.92 0.63
C PHE A 124 -13.69 13.96 0.28
N LEU A 125 -13.53 13.60 -0.99
CA LEU A 125 -12.45 12.72 -1.45
C LEU A 125 -11.07 13.34 -1.23
N ASP A 126 -10.90 14.63 -1.47
CA ASP A 126 -9.65 15.36 -1.21
C ASP A 126 -9.35 15.40 0.30
N LEU A 127 -10.35 15.70 1.13
CA LEU A 127 -10.18 15.68 2.60
C LEU A 127 -9.80 14.27 3.09
N LEU A 128 -10.47 13.25 2.59
CA LEU A 128 -10.22 11.85 2.92
C LEU A 128 -8.81 11.40 2.51
N ASP A 129 -8.33 11.81 1.33
CA ASP A 129 -6.96 11.50 0.87
C ASP A 129 -5.91 12.20 1.74
N ARG A 130 -6.12 13.46 2.12
CA ARG A 130 -5.24 14.19 3.03
C ARG A 130 -5.18 13.55 4.42
N GLU A 131 -6.32 13.16 5.00
CA GLU A 131 -6.38 12.42 6.28
C GLU A 131 -5.63 11.08 6.17
N ARG A 132 -5.83 10.35 5.09
CA ARG A 132 -5.13 9.07 4.83
C ARG A 132 -3.61 9.27 4.77
N ARG A 133 -3.13 10.28 4.03
CA ARG A 133 -1.69 10.60 3.92
C ARG A 133 -1.11 11.00 5.27
N TYR A 134 -1.82 11.81 6.04
CA TYR A 134 -1.40 12.18 7.39
C TYR A 134 -1.28 10.96 8.29
N GLU A 135 -2.31 10.11 8.35
CA GLU A 135 -2.31 8.87 9.15
C GLU A 135 -1.19 7.91 8.73
N GLN A 136 -0.92 7.80 7.44
CA GLN A 136 0.20 7.00 6.93
C GLN A 136 1.54 7.55 7.42
N LYS A 137 1.76 8.85 7.34
CA LYS A 137 2.99 9.50 7.83
C LYS A 137 3.13 9.41 9.34
N ARG A 138 2.04 9.51 10.08
CA ARG A 138 2.04 9.34 11.53
C ARG A 138 2.46 7.91 11.91
N ARG A 139 1.88 6.89 11.27
CA ARG A 139 2.30 5.49 11.50
C ARG A 139 3.76 5.24 11.12
N GLU A 140 4.22 5.86 10.04
CA GLU A 140 5.64 5.79 9.64
C GLU A 140 6.55 6.40 10.71
N TRP A 141 6.17 7.55 11.27
CA TRP A 141 6.87 8.19 12.39
C TRP A 141 6.89 7.32 13.65
N ASP A 142 5.76 6.75 14.05
CA ASP A 142 5.66 5.89 15.21
C ASP A 142 6.51 4.62 15.03
N SER A 143 6.51 4.05 13.83
CA SER A 143 7.37 2.92 13.48
C SER A 143 8.86 3.28 13.53
N PHE A 144 9.23 4.47 13.05
CA PHE A 144 10.59 4.98 13.16
C PHE A 144 11.02 5.16 14.63
N LYS A 145 10.17 5.76 15.46
CA LYS A 145 10.44 5.93 16.89
C LYS A 145 10.64 4.59 17.59
N ALA A 146 9.75 3.62 17.35
CA ALA A 146 9.85 2.28 17.91
C ALA A 146 11.14 1.59 17.47
N TRP A 147 11.49 1.67 16.19
CA TRP A 147 12.73 1.13 15.66
C TRP A 147 13.96 1.79 16.31
N LYS A 148 13.97 3.12 16.42
CA LYS A 148 15.06 3.87 17.05
C LYS A 148 15.25 3.49 18.52
N ALA A 149 14.16 3.33 19.27
CA ALA A 149 14.18 2.98 20.69
C ALA A 149 14.71 1.56 20.98
N THR A 150 14.57 0.63 20.04
CA THR A 150 15.00 -0.77 20.20
C THR A 150 16.44 -1.03 19.73
N ARG A 151 17.16 -0.01 19.28
CA ARG A 151 18.54 -0.18 18.80
C ARG A 151 19.54 -0.05 19.94
N ASN A 152 20.50 -0.99 19.99
CA ASN A 152 21.67 -0.85 20.82
C ASN A 152 22.81 -0.15 20.06
N GLU A 153 23.77 0.37 20.78
CA GLU A 153 24.87 1.19 20.27
C GLU A 153 25.72 0.41 19.25
N ALA A 154 26.22 -0.76 19.62
CA ALA A 154 27.07 -1.59 18.75
C ALA A 154 26.38 -1.96 17.41
N ARG A 155 25.09 -2.23 17.45
CA ARG A 155 24.29 -2.49 16.23
C ARG A 155 24.14 -1.21 15.41
N SER A 156 23.93 -0.07 16.06
CA SER A 156 23.80 1.23 15.39
C SER A 156 25.09 1.59 14.64
N GLU A 157 26.25 1.36 15.23
CA GLU A 157 27.56 1.57 14.60
C GLU A 157 27.74 0.72 13.35
N LEU A 158 27.42 -0.58 13.43
CA LEU A 158 27.51 -1.49 12.29
C LEU A 158 26.59 -1.07 11.15
N GLU A 159 25.35 -0.70 11.47
CA GLU A 159 24.36 -0.27 10.49
C GLU A 159 24.74 1.06 9.83
N CYS A 160 25.31 2.00 10.58
CA CYS A 160 25.87 3.24 10.03
C CYS A 160 27.08 2.95 9.11
N LYS A 161 27.95 2.03 9.52
CA LYS A 161 29.13 1.65 8.74
C LYS A 161 28.77 0.99 7.41
N TYR A 162 27.77 0.12 7.39
CA TYR A 162 27.39 -0.66 6.20
C TYR A 162 26.19 -0.09 5.45
N GLY A 163 25.48 0.89 6.00
CA GLY A 163 24.34 1.55 5.37
C GLY A 163 23.06 0.69 5.28
N TYR A 164 22.97 -0.41 6.05
CA TYR A 164 21.78 -1.27 6.09
C TYR A 164 21.67 -2.03 7.42
N ASP A 165 20.47 -2.57 7.70
CA ASP A 165 20.21 -3.39 8.88
C ASP A 165 20.87 -4.77 8.76
N THR A 166 22.01 -4.93 9.40
CA THR A 166 22.86 -6.13 9.34
C THR A 166 22.18 -7.37 9.91
N LYS A 167 21.28 -7.23 10.90
CA LYS A 167 20.53 -8.36 11.47
C LYS A 167 19.55 -8.94 10.44
N HIS A 168 18.77 -8.09 9.78
CA HIS A 168 17.84 -8.54 8.75
C HIS A 168 18.57 -9.04 7.50
N GLY A 169 19.71 -8.44 7.14
CA GLY A 169 20.59 -8.95 6.09
C GLY A 169 21.10 -10.36 6.38
N MET A 170 21.54 -10.63 7.61
CA MET A 170 21.96 -11.98 8.02
C MET A 170 20.82 -13.01 7.94
N HIS A 171 19.60 -12.64 8.36
CA HIS A 171 18.44 -13.51 8.21
C HIS A 171 18.13 -13.82 6.75
N LEU A 172 18.21 -12.83 5.87
CA LEU A 172 17.99 -13.02 4.44
C LEU A 172 19.01 -14.01 3.84
N VAL A 173 20.30 -13.83 4.13
CA VAL A 173 21.37 -14.74 3.65
C VAL A 173 21.18 -16.17 4.16
N ARG A 174 20.74 -16.36 5.41
CA ARG A 174 20.44 -17.70 5.95
C ARG A 174 19.28 -18.41 5.27
N LEU A 175 18.31 -17.66 4.75
CA LEU A 175 17.15 -18.22 4.02
C LEU A 175 17.52 -18.62 2.57
N MET A 176 18.61 -18.05 2.03
CA MET A 176 19.05 -18.34 0.65
C MET A 176 20.03 -19.53 0.57
N ARG A 177 20.48 -20.04 1.69
CA ARG A 177 21.34 -21.23 1.80
C ARG A 177 20.54 -22.51 2.06
#